data_b819ee29e39ed69d68aee5b5f4ba9143
#
_entry.id   b819ee29e39ed69d68aee5b5f4ba9143
#
_cell.length_a   1.000
_cell.length_b   1.000
_cell.length_c   1.000
_cell.angle_alpha   90.00
_cell.angle_beta   90.00
_cell.angle_gamma   90.00
#
_symmetry.space_group_name_H-M   'P 1'
#
loop_
_entity.id
_entity.type
_entity.pdbx_description
1 polymer ?
#
loop_
_entity_poly.entity_id
_entity_poly.type
_entity_poly.pdbx_seq_one_letter_code
_entity_poly.pdbx_strand_id
1 'polypeptide(L)'
;MPGIRLLPEEVRSKIAAGEVIIRPASVIKELIENSLDAGAKRIEIEIESGGKSKCLVNDDGIGMSREDALLSIERYATSKIERIEDIENINTFGFRGEALASIAQVSHFELETFDGNEGTRIIVEDGTVKQIIDTFRERGTRVRVTNLFYNLPARRKFLKSDEYERRLIIELIKTYAVISPEVHFILNDAQRNILNLPPVKDLKMRLAQIYPAHIIEKLIPFELNVGEINFYGFISPFNLNEKINLNLIYVNSRPVRYPRLARVISEVYQNPKEPPLYVLNIKIPPRDIDVNIHPTKNEVKIKEERYVIDLLTQGIKSRLFPATPAKEYKTGADFISPNDVRLAQESLIPYTEIQPRTTTAEDTGDFWQLHNTYIFAQTSTGLIIIDQHVAHERILYESIMNNRGSSQHLLFPITIELTPDEYRIYEMTRDNLKELGIEFKEFSARTLVIDTLPADTKVTREDLQGFFSEIGSLGKLMNQKTELAKVIACRMAIKAGQKLSVPEMQNLIDRLFACENPFICPHGRPIVIKISLDDLNQRFGR
;
A
#
# COMPACT_ATOMS: atom_id res chain seq x y z
N MET A 1 40.56 -15.83 -28.96
CA MET A 1 39.13 -15.58 -28.62
C MET A 1 38.43 -15.20 -29.94
N PRO A 2 37.22 -15.67 -30.22
CA PRO A 2 36.50 -15.20 -31.39
C PRO A 2 36.21 -13.70 -31.23
N GLY A 3 36.49 -12.92 -32.30
CA GLY A 3 36.25 -11.47 -32.31
C GLY A 3 34.76 -11.13 -32.18
N ILE A 4 34.46 -9.91 -31.72
CA ILE A 4 33.11 -9.36 -31.68
C ILE A 4 32.55 -9.30 -33.11
N ARG A 5 31.32 -9.83 -33.33
CA ARG A 5 30.63 -9.78 -34.62
C ARG A 5 29.16 -9.46 -34.47
N LEU A 6 28.58 -8.85 -35.48
CA LEU A 6 27.16 -8.59 -35.55
C LEU A 6 26.38 -9.91 -35.67
N LEU A 7 25.37 -10.12 -34.80
CA LEU A 7 24.52 -11.30 -34.92
C LEU A 7 23.62 -11.19 -36.16
N PRO A 8 23.29 -12.32 -36.81
CA PRO A 8 22.27 -12.36 -37.86
C PRO A 8 20.95 -11.75 -37.38
N GLU A 9 20.21 -11.13 -38.28
CA GLU A 9 18.96 -10.43 -37.96
C GLU A 9 17.93 -11.36 -37.31
N GLU A 10 17.79 -12.59 -37.79
CA GLU A 10 16.92 -13.60 -37.19
C GLU A 10 17.25 -13.87 -35.71
N VAL A 11 18.55 -13.98 -35.38
CA VAL A 11 18.97 -14.21 -33.98
C VAL A 11 18.69 -12.99 -33.12
N ARG A 12 18.98 -11.77 -33.62
CA ARG A 12 18.67 -10.51 -32.91
C ARG A 12 17.16 -10.37 -32.64
N SER A 13 16.35 -10.71 -33.66
CA SER A 13 14.89 -10.65 -33.56
C SER A 13 14.34 -11.63 -32.52
N LYS A 14 14.84 -12.86 -32.47
CA LYS A 14 14.44 -13.85 -31.47
C LYS A 14 14.89 -13.48 -30.04
N ILE A 15 16.07 -12.88 -29.87
CA ILE A 15 16.54 -12.39 -28.57
C ILE A 15 15.63 -11.28 -28.08
N ALA A 16 15.40 -10.24 -28.90
CA ALA A 16 14.57 -9.09 -28.54
C ALA A 16 13.10 -9.49 -28.27
N ALA A 17 12.51 -10.35 -29.12
CA ALA A 17 11.16 -10.87 -28.89
C ALA A 17 11.03 -11.56 -27.54
N GLY A 18 12.08 -12.23 -27.15
CA GLY A 18 12.12 -12.91 -25.89
C GLY A 18 12.29 -12.02 -24.66
N GLU A 19 12.75 -10.82 -24.78
CA GLU A 19 12.77 -9.84 -23.68
C GLU A 19 11.37 -9.27 -23.41
N VAL A 20 10.54 -9.17 -24.45
CA VAL A 20 9.15 -8.70 -24.37
C VAL A 20 8.21 -9.82 -23.93
N ILE A 21 8.28 -10.98 -24.58
CA ILE A 21 7.40 -12.12 -24.33
C ILE A 21 8.13 -13.18 -23.53
N ILE A 22 7.78 -13.30 -22.25
CA ILE A 22 8.41 -14.23 -21.30
C ILE A 22 7.57 -15.49 -21.09
N ARG A 23 6.24 -15.38 -21.16
CA ARG A 23 5.26 -16.44 -20.87
C ARG A 23 3.89 -16.17 -21.51
N PRO A 24 2.94 -17.14 -21.48
CA PRO A 24 1.60 -16.94 -22.02
C PRO A 24 0.87 -15.71 -21.47
N ALA A 25 0.99 -15.43 -20.16
CA ALA A 25 0.39 -14.23 -19.56
C ALA A 25 0.93 -12.92 -20.16
N SER A 26 2.20 -12.90 -20.67
CA SER A 26 2.74 -11.72 -21.37
C SER A 26 2.03 -11.49 -22.71
N VAL A 27 1.72 -12.57 -23.44
CA VAL A 27 0.94 -12.49 -24.69
C VAL A 27 -0.44 -11.93 -24.42
N ILE A 28 -1.19 -12.52 -23.46
CA ILE A 28 -2.54 -12.08 -23.10
C ILE A 28 -2.53 -10.63 -22.64
N LYS A 29 -1.52 -10.20 -21.87
CA LYS A 29 -1.35 -8.83 -21.42
C LYS A 29 -1.31 -7.84 -22.58
N GLU A 30 -0.37 -8.03 -23.52
CA GLU A 30 -0.19 -7.12 -24.64
C GLU A 30 -1.45 -7.09 -25.55
N LEU A 31 -2.13 -8.24 -25.72
CA LEU A 31 -3.36 -8.30 -26.52
C LEU A 31 -4.54 -7.59 -25.83
N ILE A 32 -4.73 -7.76 -24.50
CA ILE A 32 -5.74 -7.03 -23.73
C ILE A 32 -5.45 -5.52 -23.79
N GLU A 33 -4.20 -5.09 -23.61
CA GLU A 33 -3.81 -3.68 -23.69
C GLU A 33 -4.15 -3.09 -25.08
N ASN A 34 -3.89 -3.83 -26.16
CA ASN A 34 -4.25 -3.39 -27.51
C ASN A 34 -5.77 -3.32 -27.71
N SER A 35 -6.53 -4.28 -27.19
CA SER A 35 -8.01 -4.27 -27.25
C SER A 35 -8.59 -3.09 -26.48
N LEU A 36 -8.06 -2.77 -25.29
CA LEU A 36 -8.48 -1.60 -24.51
C LEU A 36 -8.15 -0.29 -25.23
N ASP A 37 -6.94 -0.17 -25.79
CA ASP A 37 -6.53 0.99 -26.60
C ASP A 37 -7.39 1.15 -27.87
N ALA A 38 -7.92 0.04 -28.43
CA ALA A 38 -8.86 0.04 -29.55
C ALA A 38 -10.32 0.37 -29.13
N GLY A 39 -10.56 0.67 -27.84
CA GLY A 39 -11.86 1.02 -27.31
C GLY A 39 -12.87 -0.11 -27.23
N ALA A 40 -12.39 -1.37 -27.16
CA ALA A 40 -13.24 -2.55 -27.05
C ALA A 40 -14.17 -2.49 -25.84
N LYS A 41 -15.41 -2.94 -26.02
CA LYS A 41 -16.41 -3.13 -24.94
C LYS A 41 -16.57 -4.59 -24.56
N ARG A 42 -16.11 -5.50 -25.41
CA ARG A 42 -16.08 -6.94 -25.16
C ARG A 42 -14.72 -7.52 -25.54
N ILE A 43 -14.10 -8.21 -24.61
CA ILE A 43 -12.84 -8.92 -24.79
C ILE A 43 -13.05 -10.38 -24.40
N GLU A 44 -12.97 -11.28 -25.35
CA GLU A 44 -13.12 -12.71 -25.18
C GLU A 44 -11.75 -13.40 -25.35
N ILE A 45 -11.37 -14.17 -24.35
CA ILE A 45 -10.06 -14.81 -24.27
C ILE A 45 -10.29 -16.31 -24.22
N GLU A 46 -9.57 -17.06 -25.04
CA GLU A 46 -9.51 -18.51 -24.97
C GLU A 46 -8.07 -18.98 -24.78
N ILE A 47 -7.89 -19.95 -23.91
CA ILE A 47 -6.59 -20.56 -23.67
C ILE A 47 -6.68 -22.08 -23.72
N GLU A 48 -5.57 -22.74 -24.01
CA GLU A 48 -5.40 -24.18 -23.90
C GLU A 48 -4.03 -24.49 -23.31
N SER A 49 -3.93 -25.50 -22.43
CA SER A 49 -2.70 -25.88 -21.72
C SER A 49 -2.05 -24.69 -21.00
N GLY A 50 -2.85 -23.87 -20.28
CA GLY A 50 -2.34 -22.67 -19.62
C GLY A 50 -1.82 -21.60 -20.59
N GLY A 51 -2.29 -21.59 -21.84
CA GLY A 51 -1.89 -20.65 -22.89
C GLY A 51 -0.63 -21.08 -23.66
N LYS A 52 -0.05 -22.23 -23.38
CA LYS A 52 1.16 -22.73 -24.08
C LYS A 52 0.86 -23.24 -25.48
N SER A 53 -0.27 -23.96 -25.64
CA SER A 53 -0.70 -24.50 -26.94
C SER A 53 -1.54 -23.50 -27.72
N LYS A 54 -2.39 -22.70 -27.01
CA LYS A 54 -3.25 -21.69 -27.63
C LYS A 54 -3.49 -20.53 -26.66
N CYS A 55 -3.33 -19.32 -27.19
CA CYS A 55 -3.88 -18.08 -26.67
C CYS A 55 -4.69 -17.43 -27.80
N LEU A 56 -5.93 -17.09 -27.57
CA LEU A 56 -6.75 -16.33 -28.48
C LEU A 56 -7.37 -15.16 -27.74
N VAL A 57 -7.30 -13.97 -28.31
CA VAL A 57 -8.01 -12.78 -27.83
C VAL A 57 -8.85 -12.24 -28.98
N ASN A 58 -10.13 -12.05 -28.73
CA ASN A 58 -11.10 -11.53 -29.66
C ASN A 58 -11.79 -10.32 -29.06
N ASP A 59 -11.73 -9.17 -29.74
CA ASP A 59 -12.34 -7.92 -29.30
C ASP A 59 -13.32 -7.34 -30.34
N ASP A 60 -14.15 -6.43 -29.88
CA ASP A 60 -15.09 -5.65 -30.66
C ASP A 60 -14.64 -4.18 -30.84
N GLY A 61 -13.34 -3.93 -30.80
CA GLY A 61 -12.75 -2.61 -30.97
C GLY A 61 -12.89 -2.02 -32.38
N ILE A 62 -12.16 -0.94 -32.64
CA ILE A 62 -12.25 -0.23 -33.94
C ILE A 62 -11.80 -1.06 -35.14
N GLY A 63 -10.99 -2.13 -34.91
CA GLY A 63 -10.37 -2.90 -36.00
C GLY A 63 -9.21 -2.15 -36.66
N MET A 64 -8.69 -2.72 -37.76
CA MET A 64 -7.58 -2.16 -38.53
C MET A 64 -7.86 -2.28 -40.03
N SER A 65 -7.44 -1.30 -40.82
CA SER A 65 -7.37 -1.40 -42.27
C SER A 65 -6.36 -2.48 -42.68
N ARG A 66 -6.38 -2.92 -43.92
CA ARG A 66 -5.40 -3.89 -44.44
C ARG A 66 -3.96 -3.40 -44.30
N GLU A 67 -3.74 -2.12 -44.57
CA GLU A 67 -2.41 -1.50 -44.46
C GLU A 67 -1.93 -1.48 -43.01
N ASP A 68 -2.79 -1.02 -42.09
CA ASP A 68 -2.48 -1.01 -40.66
C ASP A 68 -2.25 -2.41 -40.09
N ALA A 69 -3.05 -3.40 -40.53
CA ALA A 69 -2.90 -4.79 -40.11
C ALA A 69 -1.53 -5.36 -40.52
N LEU A 70 -1.06 -5.03 -41.72
CA LEU A 70 0.29 -5.42 -42.19
C LEU A 70 1.39 -4.69 -41.42
N LEU A 71 1.24 -3.39 -41.19
CA LEU A 71 2.20 -2.61 -40.42
C LEU A 71 2.24 -3.04 -38.94
N SER A 72 1.12 -3.50 -38.38
CA SER A 72 1.04 -3.88 -36.96
C SER A 72 1.95 -5.05 -36.57
N ILE A 73 2.39 -5.86 -37.51
CA ILE A 73 3.32 -6.97 -37.32
C ILE A 73 4.77 -6.60 -37.64
N GLU A 74 5.00 -5.39 -38.13
CA GLU A 74 6.35 -4.84 -38.31
C GLU A 74 6.85 -4.21 -37.01
N ARG A 75 8.17 -4.25 -36.80
CA ARG A 75 8.79 -3.64 -35.62
C ARG A 75 8.82 -2.13 -35.73
N TYR A 76 8.59 -1.47 -34.58
CA TYR A 76 8.58 -0.02 -34.47
C TYR A 76 7.46 0.68 -35.26
N ALA A 77 6.45 -0.07 -35.72
CA ALA A 77 5.25 0.47 -36.30
C ALA A 77 4.17 0.66 -35.24
N THR A 78 3.71 1.88 -35.05
CA THR A 78 2.71 2.25 -34.04
C THR A 78 1.88 3.44 -34.53
N SER A 79 0.59 3.44 -34.21
CA SER A 79 -0.31 4.59 -34.40
C SER A 79 -0.39 5.50 -33.16
N LYS A 80 0.38 5.22 -32.10
CA LYS A 80 0.15 5.79 -30.76
C LYS A 80 1.12 6.91 -30.40
N ILE A 81 2.27 7.02 -31.11
CA ILE A 81 3.27 8.06 -30.97
C ILE A 81 3.80 8.43 -32.36
N GLU A 82 4.03 9.71 -32.61
CA GLU A 82 4.64 10.21 -33.85
C GLU A 82 5.91 11.02 -33.58
N ARG A 83 6.00 11.64 -32.40
CA ARG A 83 7.08 12.54 -32.02
C ARG A 83 7.71 12.13 -30.69
N ILE A 84 8.91 12.63 -30.43
CA ILE A 84 9.62 12.36 -29.16
C ILE A 84 8.84 12.92 -27.96
N GLU A 85 8.16 14.06 -28.13
CA GLU A 85 7.36 14.69 -27.09
C GLU A 85 6.15 13.84 -26.68
N ASP A 86 5.64 12.97 -27.57
CA ASP A 86 4.54 12.07 -27.28
C ASP A 86 4.93 11.01 -26.24
N ILE A 87 6.24 10.71 -26.14
CA ILE A 87 6.78 9.77 -25.14
C ILE A 87 6.59 10.30 -23.72
N GLU A 88 6.60 11.62 -23.54
CA GLU A 88 6.36 12.28 -22.24
C GLU A 88 4.87 12.37 -21.89
N ASN A 89 3.96 12.13 -22.86
CA ASN A 89 2.51 12.28 -22.71
C ASN A 89 1.72 11.01 -23.08
N ILE A 90 2.23 9.83 -22.73
CA ILE A 90 1.62 8.55 -23.09
C ILE A 90 0.31 8.35 -22.31
N ASN A 91 -0.81 8.31 -23.02
CA ASN A 91 -2.14 8.02 -22.49
C ASN A 91 -2.65 6.61 -22.85
N THR A 92 -1.93 5.87 -23.70
CA THR A 92 -2.26 4.52 -24.16
C THR A 92 -1.44 3.46 -23.40
N PHE A 93 -1.95 2.23 -23.31
CA PHE A 93 -1.21 1.12 -22.70
C PHE A 93 0.01 0.70 -23.55
N GLY A 94 -0.13 0.64 -24.87
CA GLY A 94 0.95 0.34 -25.81
C GLY A 94 1.52 1.62 -26.46
N PHE A 95 2.80 1.63 -26.85
CA PHE A 95 3.40 2.74 -27.59
C PHE A 95 4.64 2.35 -28.42
N ARG A 96 5.31 1.23 -28.12
CA ARG A 96 6.60 0.86 -28.74
C ARG A 96 6.50 0.22 -30.12
N GLY A 97 5.33 -0.27 -30.54
CA GLY A 97 5.18 -0.97 -31.82
C GLY A 97 5.97 -2.28 -31.93
N GLU A 98 6.16 -3.01 -30.82
CA GLU A 98 6.99 -4.23 -30.80
C GLU A 98 6.21 -5.48 -30.38
N ALA A 99 5.02 -5.33 -29.78
CA ALA A 99 4.32 -6.43 -29.13
C ALA A 99 3.87 -7.51 -30.12
N LEU A 100 3.09 -7.15 -31.15
CA LEU A 100 2.57 -8.12 -32.13
C LEU A 100 3.70 -8.74 -32.95
N ALA A 101 4.68 -7.94 -33.39
CA ALA A 101 5.89 -8.43 -34.06
C ALA A 101 6.66 -9.44 -33.20
N SER A 102 6.81 -9.16 -31.90
CA SER A 102 7.51 -10.07 -30.97
C SER A 102 6.75 -11.38 -30.74
N ILE A 103 5.41 -11.32 -30.64
CA ILE A 103 4.57 -12.51 -30.50
C ILE A 103 4.67 -13.37 -31.78
N ALA A 104 4.54 -12.74 -32.96
CA ALA A 104 4.63 -13.42 -34.26
C ALA A 104 5.98 -14.09 -34.50
N GLN A 105 7.07 -13.52 -33.94
CA GLN A 105 8.43 -14.09 -34.07
C GLN A 105 8.63 -15.41 -33.30
N VAL A 106 7.83 -15.66 -32.24
CA VAL A 106 8.05 -16.77 -31.29
C VAL A 106 6.88 -17.76 -31.23
N SER A 107 5.94 -17.67 -32.20
CA SER A 107 4.72 -18.50 -32.23
C SER A 107 4.21 -18.67 -33.66
N HIS A 108 3.26 -19.59 -33.86
CA HIS A 108 2.38 -19.52 -35.02
C HIS A 108 1.32 -18.48 -34.73
N PHE A 109 1.31 -17.40 -35.49
CA PHE A 109 0.51 -16.21 -35.25
C PHE A 109 -0.51 -16.01 -36.37
N GLU A 110 -1.74 -15.71 -35.98
CA GLU A 110 -2.82 -15.37 -36.89
C GLU A 110 -3.54 -14.12 -36.36
N LEU A 111 -3.67 -13.13 -37.21
CA LEU A 111 -4.42 -11.89 -36.95
C LEU A 111 -5.56 -11.80 -37.95
N GLU A 112 -6.77 -11.57 -37.46
CA GLU A 112 -7.96 -11.35 -38.26
C GLU A 112 -8.64 -10.07 -37.74
N THR A 113 -8.85 -9.08 -38.62
CA THR A 113 -9.39 -7.78 -38.24
C THR A 113 -10.38 -7.27 -39.26
N PHE A 114 -11.33 -6.42 -38.81
CA PHE A 114 -12.31 -5.74 -39.64
C PHE A 114 -12.59 -4.35 -39.06
N ASP A 115 -12.37 -3.31 -39.85
CA ASP A 115 -12.54 -1.90 -39.43
C ASP A 115 -13.96 -1.35 -39.65
N GLY A 116 -14.83 -2.12 -40.33
CA GLY A 116 -16.16 -1.73 -40.76
C GLY A 116 -16.29 -1.57 -42.29
N ASN A 117 -15.15 -1.52 -42.99
CA ASN A 117 -15.09 -1.41 -44.46
C ASN A 117 -14.46 -2.65 -45.10
N GLU A 118 -13.27 -3.04 -44.61
CA GLU A 118 -12.55 -4.18 -45.15
C GLU A 118 -12.09 -5.13 -44.04
N GLY A 119 -12.03 -6.41 -44.33
CA GLY A 119 -11.55 -7.45 -43.42
C GLY A 119 -10.32 -8.15 -43.95
N THR A 120 -9.32 -8.29 -43.09
CA THR A 120 -8.05 -8.89 -43.44
C THR A 120 -7.64 -9.96 -42.43
N ARG A 121 -7.21 -11.11 -42.92
CA ARG A 121 -6.61 -12.18 -42.13
C ARG A 121 -5.17 -12.38 -42.57
N ILE A 122 -4.25 -12.36 -41.63
CA ILE A 122 -2.80 -12.50 -41.84
C ILE A 122 -2.32 -13.71 -41.04
N ILE A 123 -1.57 -14.60 -41.70
CA ILE A 123 -0.94 -15.75 -41.10
C ILE A 123 0.56 -15.53 -41.13
N VAL A 124 1.21 -15.64 -39.94
CA VAL A 124 2.66 -15.41 -39.77
C VAL A 124 3.28 -16.62 -39.10
N GLU A 125 4.39 -17.05 -39.64
CA GLU A 125 5.23 -18.10 -39.05
C GLU A 125 6.69 -17.64 -39.06
N ASP A 126 7.41 -17.84 -37.95
CA ASP A 126 8.80 -17.37 -37.77
C ASP A 126 8.98 -15.87 -38.12
N GLY A 127 8.00 -15.04 -37.76
CA GLY A 127 8.00 -13.61 -38.06
C GLY A 127 7.83 -13.27 -39.56
N THR A 128 7.52 -14.24 -40.39
CA THR A 128 7.34 -14.04 -41.85
C THR A 128 5.88 -14.23 -42.21
N VAL A 129 5.32 -13.27 -42.92
CA VAL A 129 3.95 -13.36 -43.46
C VAL A 129 3.90 -14.49 -44.49
N LYS A 130 3.05 -15.48 -44.27
CA LYS A 130 2.82 -16.61 -45.15
C LYS A 130 1.62 -16.42 -46.05
N GLN A 131 0.54 -15.83 -45.48
CA GLN A 131 -0.70 -15.64 -46.21
C GLN A 131 -1.38 -14.36 -45.80
N ILE A 132 -2.02 -13.68 -46.73
CA ILE A 132 -2.91 -12.55 -46.55
C ILE A 132 -4.19 -12.88 -47.27
N ILE A 133 -5.32 -12.91 -46.58
CA ILE A 133 -6.62 -13.35 -47.08
C ILE A 133 -7.65 -12.31 -46.74
N ASP A 134 -8.50 -11.97 -47.68
CA ASP A 134 -9.66 -11.15 -47.40
C ASP A 134 -10.68 -11.95 -46.59
N THR A 135 -11.21 -11.39 -45.55
CA THR A 135 -12.13 -12.06 -44.63
C THR A 135 -13.34 -11.16 -44.31
N PHE A 136 -14.37 -11.78 -43.80
CA PHE A 136 -15.54 -11.05 -43.31
C PHE A 136 -15.86 -11.52 -41.89
N ARG A 137 -15.91 -10.56 -40.98
CA ARG A 137 -16.26 -10.78 -39.56
C ARG A 137 -16.99 -9.54 -39.01
N GLU A 138 -17.46 -9.62 -37.77
CA GLU A 138 -17.88 -8.45 -37.02
C GLU A 138 -16.68 -7.53 -36.76
N ARG A 139 -16.96 -6.24 -36.61
CA ARG A 139 -15.95 -5.21 -36.33
C ARG A 139 -15.10 -5.58 -35.10
N GLY A 140 -13.80 -5.32 -35.19
CA GLY A 140 -12.84 -5.63 -34.14
C GLY A 140 -11.66 -6.47 -34.60
N THR A 141 -10.91 -7.02 -33.65
CA THR A 141 -9.71 -7.79 -33.94
C THR A 141 -9.71 -9.13 -33.20
N ARG A 142 -9.23 -10.17 -33.87
CA ARG A 142 -8.96 -11.50 -33.30
C ARG A 142 -7.52 -11.86 -33.54
N VAL A 143 -6.80 -12.14 -32.45
CA VAL A 143 -5.43 -12.63 -32.52
C VAL A 143 -5.39 -14.03 -31.96
N ARG A 144 -4.88 -14.98 -32.75
CA ARG A 144 -4.65 -16.37 -32.34
C ARG A 144 -3.15 -16.63 -32.33
N VAL A 145 -2.67 -17.12 -31.21
CA VAL A 145 -1.26 -17.49 -30.97
C VAL A 145 -1.24 -18.95 -30.58
N THR A 146 -0.55 -19.79 -31.37
CA THR A 146 -0.43 -21.21 -31.07
C THR A 146 1.04 -21.63 -31.00
N ASN A 147 1.29 -22.68 -30.20
CA ASN A 147 2.63 -23.27 -30.02
C ASN A 147 3.69 -22.25 -29.59
N LEU A 148 3.39 -21.44 -28.56
CA LEU A 148 4.31 -20.44 -28.03
C LEU A 148 5.68 -21.02 -27.73
N PHE A 149 6.74 -20.37 -28.23
CA PHE A 149 8.15 -20.79 -28.13
C PHE A 149 8.49 -22.12 -28.84
N TYR A 150 7.75 -22.49 -29.89
CA TYR A 150 8.07 -23.71 -30.64
C TYR A 150 9.49 -23.68 -31.24
N ASN A 151 9.95 -22.49 -31.63
CA ASN A 151 11.28 -22.23 -32.20
C ASN A 151 12.33 -21.81 -31.15
N LEU A 152 12.00 -21.81 -29.85
CA LEU A 152 12.87 -21.51 -28.71
C LEU A 152 12.78 -22.58 -27.62
N PRO A 153 13.33 -23.81 -27.86
CA PRO A 153 13.17 -24.93 -26.93
C PRO A 153 13.64 -24.67 -25.52
N ALA A 154 14.71 -23.90 -25.34
CA ALA A 154 15.20 -23.50 -24.02
C ALA A 154 14.14 -22.73 -23.24
N ARG A 155 13.50 -21.72 -23.84
CA ARG A 155 12.43 -20.96 -23.21
C ARG A 155 11.20 -21.79 -22.90
N ARG A 156 10.80 -22.64 -23.83
CA ARG A 156 9.65 -23.53 -23.62
C ARG A 156 9.83 -24.42 -22.39
N LYS A 157 11.06 -24.86 -22.08
CA LYS A 157 11.38 -25.64 -20.87
C LYS A 157 11.28 -24.85 -19.58
N PHE A 158 11.39 -23.53 -19.61
CA PHE A 158 11.25 -22.66 -18.42
C PHE A 158 9.80 -22.35 -18.04
N LEU A 159 8.82 -22.66 -18.90
CA LEU A 159 7.41 -22.51 -18.56
C LEU A 159 7.04 -23.48 -17.44
N LYS A 160 6.26 -22.99 -16.50
CA LYS A 160 5.77 -23.78 -15.35
C LYS A 160 4.64 -24.72 -15.76
N SER A 161 3.97 -25.37 -14.79
CA SER A 161 2.81 -26.20 -15.07
C SER A 161 1.67 -25.41 -15.73
N ASP A 162 0.78 -26.10 -16.46
CA ASP A 162 -0.38 -25.48 -17.12
C ASP A 162 -1.27 -24.77 -16.11
N GLU A 163 -1.45 -25.37 -14.93
CA GLU A 163 -2.22 -24.80 -13.82
C GLU A 163 -1.61 -23.47 -13.31
N TYR A 164 -0.27 -23.44 -13.20
CA TYR A 164 0.42 -22.23 -12.76
C TYR A 164 0.27 -21.08 -13.79
N GLU A 165 0.49 -21.38 -15.08
CA GLU A 165 0.36 -20.37 -16.15
C GLU A 165 -1.10 -19.89 -16.27
N ARG A 166 -2.08 -20.81 -16.18
CA ARG A 166 -3.51 -20.48 -16.15
C ARG A 166 -3.86 -19.52 -15.00
N ARG A 167 -3.38 -19.80 -13.79
CA ARG A 167 -3.59 -18.92 -12.64
C ARG A 167 -3.06 -17.51 -12.87
N LEU A 168 -1.88 -17.37 -13.46
CA LEU A 168 -1.31 -16.07 -13.81
C LEU A 168 -2.18 -15.30 -14.82
N ILE A 169 -2.75 -15.99 -15.82
CA ILE A 169 -3.65 -15.39 -16.79
C ILE A 169 -4.95 -14.92 -16.11
N ILE A 170 -5.54 -15.73 -15.23
CA ILE A 170 -6.74 -15.38 -14.48
C ILE A 170 -6.50 -14.11 -13.65
N GLU A 171 -5.41 -14.05 -12.88
CA GLU A 171 -5.09 -12.87 -12.05
C GLU A 171 -4.81 -11.63 -12.92
N LEU A 172 -4.17 -11.80 -14.07
CA LEU A 172 -3.96 -10.72 -15.03
C LEU A 172 -5.29 -10.15 -15.52
N ILE A 173 -6.21 -11.02 -15.99
CA ILE A 173 -7.52 -10.59 -16.50
C ILE A 173 -8.32 -9.88 -15.40
N LYS A 174 -8.35 -10.41 -14.18
CA LYS A 174 -8.97 -9.75 -13.04
C LYS A 174 -8.42 -8.35 -12.82
N THR A 175 -7.10 -8.20 -12.91
CA THR A 175 -6.42 -6.91 -12.72
C THR A 175 -6.89 -5.87 -13.75
N TYR A 176 -6.98 -6.22 -15.04
CA TYR A 176 -7.50 -5.31 -16.06
C TYR A 176 -9.02 -5.09 -15.95
N ALA A 177 -9.77 -6.14 -15.61
CA ALA A 177 -11.21 -6.03 -15.43
C ALA A 177 -11.60 -5.06 -14.28
N VAL A 178 -10.82 -5.02 -13.20
CA VAL A 178 -11.03 -4.12 -12.07
C VAL A 178 -10.96 -2.66 -12.51
N ILE A 179 -9.99 -2.27 -13.33
CA ILE A 179 -9.81 -0.88 -13.74
C ILE A 179 -10.68 -0.49 -14.96
N SER A 180 -11.26 -1.47 -15.64
CA SER A 180 -12.14 -1.26 -16.81
C SER A 180 -13.52 -1.90 -16.54
N PRO A 181 -14.31 -1.37 -15.59
CA PRO A 181 -15.58 -1.96 -15.18
C PRO A 181 -16.64 -1.96 -16.31
N GLU A 182 -16.51 -1.06 -17.28
CA GLU A 182 -17.39 -0.93 -18.45
C GLU A 182 -17.14 -1.97 -19.54
N VAL A 183 -16.05 -2.77 -19.44
CA VAL A 183 -15.67 -3.78 -20.43
C VAL A 183 -16.14 -5.16 -19.98
N HIS A 184 -16.71 -5.93 -20.91
CA HIS A 184 -17.07 -7.33 -20.69
C HIS A 184 -15.87 -8.24 -20.93
N PHE A 185 -15.35 -8.87 -19.88
CA PHE A 185 -14.26 -9.85 -19.98
C PHE A 185 -14.78 -11.28 -19.87
N ILE A 186 -14.40 -12.14 -20.81
CA ILE A 186 -14.74 -13.56 -20.84
C ILE A 186 -13.44 -14.35 -20.97
N LEU A 187 -13.23 -15.36 -20.10
CA LEU A 187 -12.14 -16.32 -20.22
C LEU A 187 -12.68 -17.73 -20.33
N ASN A 188 -12.32 -18.40 -21.41
CA ASN A 188 -12.57 -19.81 -21.63
C ASN A 188 -11.24 -20.61 -21.62
N ASP A 189 -11.20 -21.74 -20.92
CA ASP A 189 -10.10 -22.72 -21.00
C ASP A 189 -10.63 -23.98 -21.71
N ALA A 190 -10.16 -24.21 -22.92
CA ALA A 190 -10.75 -25.15 -23.87
C ALA A 190 -12.27 -24.84 -24.07
N GLN A 191 -13.13 -25.71 -23.57
CA GLN A 191 -14.60 -25.52 -23.70
C GLN A 191 -15.26 -25.09 -22.39
N ARG A 192 -14.48 -24.79 -21.34
CA ARG A 192 -15.01 -24.39 -20.03
C ARG A 192 -14.92 -22.88 -19.83
N ASN A 193 -16.03 -22.27 -19.47
CA ASN A 193 -16.02 -20.89 -19.03
C ASN A 193 -15.39 -20.78 -17.62
N ILE A 194 -14.30 -20.02 -17.51
CA ILE A 194 -13.56 -19.80 -16.26
C ILE A 194 -13.93 -18.47 -15.62
N LEU A 195 -14.07 -17.41 -16.44
CA LEU A 195 -14.48 -16.08 -15.99
C LEU A 195 -15.51 -15.53 -16.97
N ASN A 196 -16.56 -14.93 -16.39
CA ASN A 196 -17.53 -14.13 -17.13
C ASN A 196 -17.86 -12.88 -16.30
N LEU A 197 -17.29 -11.75 -16.69
CA LEU A 197 -17.36 -10.48 -16.00
C LEU A 197 -18.08 -9.46 -16.86
N PRO A 198 -19.43 -9.45 -16.89
CA PRO A 198 -20.21 -8.51 -17.68
C PRO A 198 -19.95 -7.06 -17.24
N PRO A 199 -20.19 -6.06 -18.12
CA PRO A 199 -19.96 -4.67 -17.80
C PRO A 199 -20.82 -4.23 -16.61
N VAL A 200 -20.27 -3.35 -15.79
CA VAL A 200 -20.92 -2.78 -14.61
C VAL A 200 -20.65 -1.27 -14.52
N LYS A 201 -21.43 -0.57 -13.70
CA LYS A 201 -21.39 0.90 -13.63
C LYS A 201 -20.14 1.45 -12.92
N ASP A 202 -19.61 0.71 -11.95
CA ASP A 202 -18.55 1.21 -11.08
C ASP A 202 -17.57 0.13 -10.62
N LEU A 203 -16.47 0.57 -10.04
CA LEU A 203 -15.40 -0.25 -9.51
C LEU A 203 -15.89 -1.21 -8.41
N LYS A 204 -16.81 -0.76 -7.52
CA LYS A 204 -17.30 -1.59 -6.42
C LYS A 204 -18.09 -2.79 -6.91
N MET A 205 -18.95 -2.56 -7.89
CA MET A 205 -19.71 -3.64 -8.55
C MET A 205 -18.77 -4.63 -9.24
N ARG A 206 -17.72 -4.15 -9.90
CA ARG A 206 -16.71 -5.02 -10.54
C ARG A 206 -15.97 -5.86 -9.51
N LEU A 207 -15.57 -5.28 -8.39
CA LEU A 207 -14.94 -6.02 -7.31
C LEU A 207 -15.87 -7.10 -6.74
N ALA A 208 -17.17 -6.84 -6.60
CA ALA A 208 -18.15 -7.81 -6.13
C ALA A 208 -18.39 -8.99 -7.10
N GLN A 209 -18.08 -8.84 -8.40
CA GLN A 209 -18.08 -9.95 -9.35
C GLN A 209 -16.87 -10.89 -9.19
N ILE A 210 -15.74 -10.36 -8.67
CA ILE A 210 -14.45 -11.06 -8.61
C ILE A 210 -14.16 -11.62 -7.22
N TYR A 211 -14.59 -10.92 -6.17
CA TYR A 211 -14.30 -11.21 -4.77
C TYR A 211 -15.60 -11.38 -3.95
N PRO A 212 -15.55 -12.03 -2.80
CA PRO A 212 -16.73 -12.24 -1.95
C PRO A 212 -17.42 -10.92 -1.56
N ALA A 213 -18.73 -10.82 -1.81
CA ALA A 213 -19.49 -9.60 -1.63
C ALA A 213 -19.40 -9.05 -0.20
N HIS A 214 -19.44 -9.92 0.83
CA HIS A 214 -19.33 -9.52 2.24
C HIS A 214 -18.01 -8.84 2.60
N ILE A 215 -16.94 -9.05 1.81
CA ILE A 215 -15.66 -8.37 1.99
C ILE A 215 -15.71 -7.00 1.30
N ILE A 216 -16.24 -6.95 0.08
CA ILE A 216 -16.31 -5.73 -0.71
C ILE A 216 -17.24 -4.70 -0.07
N GLU A 217 -18.31 -5.14 0.59
CA GLU A 217 -19.21 -4.26 1.35
C GLU A 217 -18.51 -3.53 2.50
N LYS A 218 -17.54 -4.18 3.13
CA LYS A 218 -16.76 -3.62 4.24
C LYS A 218 -15.66 -2.65 3.80
N LEU A 219 -15.29 -2.62 2.51
CA LEU A 219 -14.24 -1.73 2.03
C LEU A 219 -14.69 -0.27 2.10
N ILE A 220 -13.79 0.58 2.56
CA ILE A 220 -13.99 2.02 2.71
C ILE A 220 -13.63 2.71 1.39
N PRO A 221 -14.52 3.53 0.80
CA PRO A 221 -14.18 4.34 -0.36
C PRO A 221 -13.05 5.32 0.00
N PHE A 222 -12.06 5.40 -0.86
CA PHE A 222 -10.93 6.30 -0.72
C PHE A 222 -10.89 7.27 -1.90
N GLU A 223 -10.92 8.55 -1.60
CA GLU A 223 -10.76 9.62 -2.58
C GLU A 223 -9.98 10.76 -1.93
N LEU A 224 -8.94 11.22 -2.63
CA LEU A 224 -8.12 12.35 -2.21
C LEU A 224 -7.67 13.12 -3.45
N ASN A 225 -8.00 14.42 -3.50
CA ASN A 225 -7.66 15.32 -4.59
C ASN A 225 -6.71 16.40 -4.07
N VAL A 226 -5.50 16.49 -4.60
CA VAL A 226 -4.51 17.51 -4.22
C VAL A 226 -3.85 18.06 -5.47
N GLY A 227 -4.20 19.27 -5.86
CA GLY A 227 -3.75 19.88 -7.11
C GLY A 227 -4.15 19.04 -8.32
N GLU A 228 -3.17 18.62 -9.13
CA GLU A 228 -3.38 17.77 -10.31
C GLU A 228 -3.30 16.27 -9.99
N ILE A 229 -3.00 15.89 -8.75
CA ILE A 229 -2.91 14.49 -8.32
C ILE A 229 -4.24 14.06 -7.71
N ASN A 230 -4.78 12.96 -8.20
CA ASN A 230 -6.02 12.38 -7.70
C ASN A 230 -5.81 10.91 -7.33
N PHE A 231 -6.24 10.54 -6.13
CA PHE A 231 -6.27 9.16 -5.66
C PHE A 231 -7.71 8.73 -5.52
N TYR A 232 -8.06 7.57 -6.04
CA TYR A 232 -9.39 7.00 -5.83
C TYR A 232 -9.36 5.47 -5.80
N GLY A 233 -10.33 4.89 -5.11
CA GLY A 233 -10.46 3.44 -4.99
C GLY A 233 -11.06 3.00 -3.67
N PHE A 234 -10.52 1.94 -3.10
CA PHE A 234 -10.98 1.34 -1.86
C PHE A 234 -9.83 0.88 -0.99
N ILE A 235 -10.00 1.00 0.31
CA ILE A 235 -9.09 0.49 1.34
C ILE A 235 -9.86 -0.34 2.36
N SER A 236 -9.23 -1.33 2.98
CA SER A 236 -9.87 -2.09 4.06
C SER A 236 -9.97 -1.27 5.34
N PRO A 237 -10.98 -1.49 6.20
CA PRO A 237 -10.94 -1.02 7.57
C PRO A 237 -9.78 -1.70 8.33
N PHE A 238 -9.38 -1.09 9.45
CA PHE A 238 -8.20 -1.52 10.23
C PHE A 238 -8.29 -2.97 10.74
N ASN A 239 -9.50 -3.46 11.02
CA ASN A 239 -9.73 -4.78 11.64
C ASN A 239 -10.31 -5.83 10.67
N LEU A 240 -10.07 -5.69 9.36
CA LEU A 240 -10.56 -6.67 8.40
C LEU A 240 -9.56 -7.81 8.23
N ASN A 241 -9.85 -8.95 8.89
CA ASN A 241 -9.01 -10.15 8.88
C ASN A 241 -9.54 -11.15 7.84
N GLU A 242 -9.20 -10.93 6.58
CA GLU A 242 -9.65 -11.81 5.48
C GLU A 242 -8.45 -12.29 4.65
N LYS A 243 -8.40 -13.60 4.40
CA LYS A 243 -7.31 -14.23 3.66
C LYS A 243 -7.51 -14.15 2.14
N ILE A 244 -7.70 -12.95 1.60
CA ILE A 244 -7.72 -12.72 0.16
C ILE A 244 -6.56 -11.83 -0.26
N ASN A 245 -6.14 -11.98 -1.51
CA ASN A 245 -5.12 -11.10 -2.09
C ASN A 245 -5.81 -10.04 -2.94
N LEU A 246 -5.98 -8.83 -2.39
CA LEU A 246 -6.56 -7.68 -3.07
C LEU A 246 -5.68 -6.46 -2.81
N ASN A 247 -4.51 -6.43 -3.44
CA ASN A 247 -3.50 -5.39 -3.28
C ASN A 247 -3.12 -4.85 -4.66
N LEU A 248 -4.01 -4.00 -5.22
CA LEU A 248 -3.88 -3.48 -6.58
C LEU A 248 -3.55 -1.99 -6.55
N ILE A 249 -2.49 -1.63 -7.26
CA ILE A 249 -2.10 -0.23 -7.48
C ILE A 249 -2.12 0.03 -8.99
N TYR A 250 -2.75 1.13 -9.35
CA TYR A 250 -2.79 1.65 -10.72
C TYR A 250 -2.23 3.06 -10.74
N VAL A 251 -1.50 3.40 -11.78
CA VAL A 251 -1.06 4.76 -12.09
C VAL A 251 -1.58 5.11 -13.48
N ASN A 252 -2.43 6.13 -13.56
CA ASN A 252 -3.16 6.49 -14.79
C ASN A 252 -3.87 5.28 -15.43
N SER A 253 -4.58 4.50 -14.60
CA SER A 253 -5.29 3.26 -14.98
C SER A 253 -4.39 2.11 -15.43
N ARG A 254 -3.07 2.25 -15.40
CA ARG A 254 -2.10 1.20 -15.72
C ARG A 254 -1.77 0.39 -14.46
N PRO A 255 -1.92 -0.92 -14.46
CA PRO A 255 -1.51 -1.77 -13.33
C PRO A 255 0.01 -1.68 -13.12
N VAL A 256 0.44 -1.39 -11.90
CA VAL A 256 1.86 -1.26 -11.58
C VAL A 256 2.24 -2.06 -10.34
N ARG A 257 3.44 -2.63 -10.35
CA ARG A 257 4.09 -3.13 -9.15
C ARG A 257 4.88 -1.99 -8.52
N TYR A 258 4.43 -1.56 -7.35
CA TYR A 258 5.08 -0.47 -6.63
C TYR A 258 5.41 -0.88 -5.19
N PRO A 259 6.49 -1.64 -4.98
CA PRO A 259 6.81 -2.20 -3.66
C PRO A 259 6.91 -1.15 -2.56
N ARG A 260 7.41 0.05 -2.88
CA ARG A 260 7.56 1.14 -1.92
C ARG A 260 6.20 1.68 -1.46
N LEU A 261 5.25 1.91 -2.36
CA LEU A 261 3.87 2.30 -2.00
C LEU A 261 3.18 1.20 -1.20
N ALA A 262 3.27 -0.06 -1.64
CA ALA A 262 2.70 -1.20 -0.93
C ALA A 262 3.24 -1.31 0.51
N ARG A 263 4.53 -1.09 0.70
CA ARG A 263 5.17 -1.07 2.02
C ARG A 263 4.62 0.06 2.89
N VAL A 264 4.55 1.28 2.37
CA VAL A 264 4.06 2.45 3.11
C VAL A 264 2.58 2.26 3.49
N ILE A 265 1.74 1.72 2.59
CA ILE A 265 0.36 1.38 2.92
C ILE A 265 0.33 0.38 4.09
N SER A 266 1.13 -0.68 4.03
CA SER A 266 1.21 -1.68 5.09
C SER A 266 1.70 -1.09 6.43
N GLU A 267 2.64 -0.15 6.40
CA GLU A 267 3.14 0.57 7.58
C GLU A 267 2.04 1.42 8.25
N VAL A 268 1.13 2.02 7.47
CA VAL A 268 -0.02 2.74 8.03
C VAL A 268 -0.94 1.82 8.83
N TYR A 269 -1.13 0.57 8.38
CA TYR A 269 -1.95 -0.42 9.09
C TYR A 269 -1.24 -1.10 10.27
N GLN A 270 0.07 -0.93 10.42
CA GLN A 270 0.88 -1.43 11.55
C GLN A 270 0.71 -2.93 11.88
N ASN A 271 0.13 -3.71 10.97
CA ASN A 271 -0.06 -5.14 11.18
C ASN A 271 0.74 -5.95 10.15
N PRO A 272 1.98 -6.39 10.50
CA PRO A 272 2.83 -7.14 9.57
C PRO A 272 2.32 -8.55 9.27
N LYS A 273 1.38 -9.08 10.07
CA LYS A 273 0.84 -10.44 9.91
C LYS A 273 -0.32 -10.52 8.91
N GLU A 274 -1.01 -9.41 8.70
CA GLU A 274 -2.21 -9.34 7.87
C GLU A 274 -2.12 -8.12 6.94
N PRO A 275 -1.71 -8.31 5.68
CA PRO A 275 -1.61 -7.20 4.74
C PRO A 275 -2.99 -6.57 4.50
N PRO A 276 -3.08 -5.22 4.47
CA PRO A 276 -4.34 -4.55 4.18
C PRO A 276 -4.82 -4.86 2.76
N LEU A 277 -6.15 -4.88 2.57
CA LEU A 277 -6.73 -4.97 1.24
C LEU A 277 -6.89 -3.56 0.67
N TYR A 278 -6.48 -3.37 -0.57
CA TYR A 278 -6.65 -2.09 -1.24
C TYR A 278 -6.72 -2.23 -2.76
N VAL A 279 -7.47 -1.32 -3.36
CA VAL A 279 -7.47 -1.06 -4.80
C VAL A 279 -7.34 0.45 -4.95
N LEU A 280 -6.22 0.92 -5.44
CA LEU A 280 -5.92 2.33 -5.54
C LEU A 280 -5.53 2.71 -6.96
N ASN A 281 -6.17 3.70 -7.53
CA ASN A 281 -5.75 4.34 -8.77
C ASN A 281 -5.25 5.75 -8.46
N ILE A 282 -4.05 6.05 -8.92
CA ILE A 282 -3.36 7.31 -8.75
C ILE A 282 -3.32 7.99 -10.12
N LYS A 283 -4.07 9.07 -10.30
CA LYS A 283 -3.97 9.92 -11.47
C LYS A 283 -2.93 11.00 -11.23
N ILE A 284 -1.93 11.05 -12.08
CA ILE A 284 -0.83 12.01 -12.05
C ILE A 284 -0.63 12.54 -13.46
N PRO A 285 -0.29 13.82 -13.66
CA PRO A 285 0.03 14.35 -14.98
C PRO A 285 1.09 13.50 -15.69
N PRO A 286 0.89 13.13 -16.98
CA PRO A 286 1.85 12.28 -17.71
C PRO A 286 3.29 12.79 -17.68
N ARG A 287 3.50 14.11 -17.71
CA ARG A 287 4.80 14.78 -17.63
C ARG A 287 5.59 14.50 -16.33
N ASP A 288 4.91 14.01 -15.29
CA ASP A 288 5.52 13.70 -13.97
C ASP A 288 5.74 12.21 -13.75
N ILE A 289 5.53 11.38 -14.80
CA ILE A 289 5.67 9.93 -14.77
C ILE A 289 6.59 9.48 -15.90
N ASP A 290 7.58 8.66 -15.59
CA ASP A 290 8.32 7.89 -16.58
C ASP A 290 7.84 6.43 -16.59
N VAL A 291 7.22 6.02 -17.69
CA VAL A 291 6.70 4.65 -17.90
C VAL A 291 7.69 3.79 -18.69
N ASN A 292 8.79 4.34 -19.16
CA ASN A 292 9.75 3.67 -20.04
C ASN A 292 10.93 3.03 -19.29
N ILE A 293 10.74 2.59 -18.05
CA ILE A 293 11.82 2.08 -17.20
C ILE A 293 12.10 0.59 -17.43
N HIS A 294 11.06 -0.20 -17.70
CA HIS A 294 11.19 -1.66 -17.87
C HIS A 294 10.45 -2.15 -19.13
N PRO A 295 10.99 -3.16 -19.86
CA PRO A 295 10.34 -3.71 -21.05
C PRO A 295 8.90 -4.17 -20.83
N THR A 296 8.60 -4.73 -19.65
CA THR A 296 7.25 -5.20 -19.29
C THR A 296 6.29 -4.10 -18.84
N LYS A 297 6.74 -2.84 -18.74
CA LYS A 297 5.93 -1.66 -18.34
C LYS A 297 5.22 -1.82 -16.98
N ASN A 298 5.66 -2.74 -16.13
CA ASN A 298 5.04 -3.00 -14.82
C ASN A 298 5.57 -2.08 -13.71
N GLU A 299 6.57 -1.27 -14.00
CA GLU A 299 7.19 -0.31 -13.09
C GLU A 299 7.10 1.08 -13.68
N VAL A 300 6.82 2.06 -12.84
CA VAL A 300 6.78 3.47 -13.20
C VAL A 300 7.64 4.26 -12.22
N LYS A 301 8.25 5.34 -12.69
CA LYS A 301 8.94 6.28 -11.82
C LYS A 301 8.16 7.57 -11.77
N ILE A 302 7.82 7.99 -10.58
CA ILE A 302 7.12 9.25 -10.31
C ILE A 302 8.19 10.29 -9.95
N LYS A 303 8.15 11.46 -10.57
CA LYS A 303 9.14 12.53 -10.40
C LYS A 303 9.20 13.00 -8.94
N GLU A 304 8.06 13.29 -8.35
CA GLU A 304 7.88 13.71 -6.96
C GLU A 304 7.42 12.55 -6.06
N GLU A 305 8.10 11.39 -6.15
CA GLU A 305 7.67 10.14 -5.48
C GLU A 305 7.41 10.33 -3.97
N ARG A 306 8.29 11.07 -3.26
CA ARG A 306 8.15 11.30 -1.81
C ARG A 306 6.86 12.04 -1.50
N TYR A 307 6.56 13.08 -2.26
CA TYR A 307 5.35 13.88 -2.10
C TYR A 307 4.08 13.04 -2.31
N VAL A 308 4.04 12.22 -3.36
CA VAL A 308 2.90 11.31 -3.62
C VAL A 308 2.72 10.29 -2.50
N ILE A 309 3.83 9.75 -1.96
CA ILE A 309 3.82 8.84 -0.81
C ILE A 309 3.27 9.53 0.44
N ASP A 310 3.72 10.74 0.74
CA ASP A 310 3.30 11.51 1.92
C ASP A 310 1.81 11.85 1.84
N LEU A 311 1.32 12.29 0.67
CA LEU A 311 -0.11 12.54 0.43
C LEU A 311 -0.95 11.28 0.64
N LEU A 312 -0.55 10.16 0.05
CA LEU A 312 -1.26 8.89 0.21
C LEU A 312 -1.29 8.44 1.66
N THR A 313 -0.16 8.55 2.35
CA THR A 313 -0.03 8.19 3.77
C THR A 313 -0.97 9.01 4.66
N GLN A 314 -0.98 10.33 4.48
CA GLN A 314 -1.85 11.23 5.21
C GLN A 314 -3.33 10.98 4.88
N GLY A 315 -3.65 10.80 3.60
CA GLY A 315 -5.00 10.50 3.13
C GLY A 315 -5.55 9.19 3.72
N ILE A 316 -4.76 8.11 3.71
CA ILE A 316 -5.18 6.83 4.30
C ILE A 316 -5.35 6.98 5.81
N LYS A 317 -4.42 7.64 6.51
CA LYS A 317 -4.53 7.89 7.95
C LYS A 317 -5.80 8.68 8.29
N SER A 318 -6.07 9.76 7.59
CA SER A 318 -7.27 10.58 7.82
C SER A 318 -8.57 9.82 7.56
N ARG A 319 -8.55 8.85 6.63
CA ARG A 319 -9.73 8.05 6.31
C ARG A 319 -9.95 6.89 7.27
N LEU A 320 -8.87 6.25 7.74
CA LEU A 320 -8.93 5.18 8.73
C LEU A 320 -9.21 5.70 10.15
N PHE A 321 -8.73 6.90 10.43
CA PHE A 321 -8.86 7.58 11.72
C PHE A 321 -9.50 8.97 11.48
N PRO A 322 -10.79 9.03 11.09
CA PRO A 322 -11.44 10.31 10.90
C PRO A 322 -11.38 11.08 12.23
N ALA A 323 -10.70 12.23 12.20
CA ALA A 323 -10.89 13.20 13.24
C ALA A 323 -12.40 13.45 13.34
N THR A 324 -12.97 13.33 14.53
CA THR A 324 -14.38 13.67 14.78
C THR A 324 -14.66 15.00 14.08
N PRO A 325 -15.77 15.15 13.32
CA PRO A 325 -16.00 16.38 12.58
C PRO A 325 -15.96 17.54 13.55
N ALA A 326 -14.88 18.32 13.49
CA ALA A 326 -14.88 19.63 14.05
C ALA A 326 -16.02 20.38 13.35
N LYS A 327 -16.99 20.90 14.11
CA LYS A 327 -17.93 21.88 13.61
C LYS A 327 -17.14 22.84 12.72
N GLU A 328 -17.63 23.12 11.51
CA GLU A 328 -17.05 24.11 10.61
C GLU A 328 -16.69 25.38 11.37
N TYR A 329 -15.43 25.52 11.71
CA TYR A 329 -14.87 26.81 12.05
C TYR A 329 -14.35 27.42 10.75
N LYS A 330 -14.99 28.51 10.37
CA LYS A 330 -14.54 29.38 9.28
C LYS A 330 -13.06 29.68 9.48
N THR A 331 -12.31 29.54 8.40
CA THR A 331 -10.90 29.89 8.27
C THR A 331 -10.57 31.23 8.92
N GLY A 332 -9.96 31.18 10.07
CA GLY A 332 -9.22 32.23 10.75
C GLY A 332 -8.24 31.48 11.63
N ALA A 333 -6.96 31.81 11.52
CA ALA A 333 -5.91 31.23 12.33
C ALA A 333 -6.14 31.62 13.80
N ASP A 334 -6.90 30.78 14.49
CA ASP A 334 -7.04 30.87 15.94
C ASP A 334 -6.57 29.54 16.52
N PHE A 335 -5.38 29.58 17.06
CA PHE A 335 -4.86 28.62 18.01
C PHE A 335 -5.92 28.29 19.06
N ILE A 336 -6.08 26.99 19.38
CA ILE A 336 -6.85 26.53 20.55
C ILE A 336 -6.45 27.43 21.73
N SER A 337 -7.36 28.25 22.17
CA SER A 337 -7.05 29.19 23.26
C SER A 337 -6.89 28.39 24.55
N PRO A 338 -6.11 28.89 25.52
CA PRO A 338 -6.06 28.30 26.85
C PRO A 338 -7.42 28.10 27.53
N ASN A 339 -8.46 28.80 27.06
CA ASN A 339 -9.85 28.64 27.52
C ASN A 339 -10.53 27.38 27.00
N ASP A 340 -10.17 26.86 25.79
CA ASP A 340 -10.74 25.60 25.28
C ASP A 340 -10.18 24.39 26.02
N VAL A 341 -8.91 24.47 26.45
CA VAL A 341 -8.30 23.51 27.38
C VAL A 341 -8.98 23.56 28.76
N ARG A 342 -9.37 24.76 29.21
CA ARG A 342 -10.09 24.95 30.46
C ARG A 342 -11.51 24.39 30.41
N LEU A 343 -12.23 24.53 29.30
CA LEU A 343 -13.56 23.94 29.10
C LEU A 343 -13.49 22.40 29.06
N ALA A 344 -12.43 21.81 28.53
CA ALA A 344 -12.20 20.38 28.61
C ALA A 344 -11.82 19.92 30.03
N GLN A 345 -11.11 20.76 30.79
CA GLN A 345 -10.80 20.54 32.21
C GLN A 345 -12.02 20.85 33.13
N GLU A 346 -12.79 21.89 32.83
CA GLU A 346 -14.01 22.24 33.60
C GLU A 346 -15.14 21.21 33.39
N SER A 347 -15.15 20.46 32.29
CA SER A 347 -16.06 19.32 32.12
C SER A 347 -15.67 18.06 32.93
N LEU A 348 -14.54 18.10 33.63
CA LEU A 348 -14.06 17.08 34.56
C LEU A 348 -14.35 17.43 36.04
N ILE A 349 -15.08 18.55 36.31
CA ILE A 349 -15.44 18.94 37.67
C ILE A 349 -16.67 18.13 38.13
N PRO A 350 -16.68 17.62 39.38
CA PRO A 350 -17.69 16.66 39.85
C PRO A 350 -19.08 17.25 39.92
N TYR A 351 -20.05 16.48 39.45
CA TYR A 351 -21.47 16.74 39.68
C TYR A 351 -21.80 16.46 41.16
N THR A 352 -21.73 17.47 41.99
CA THR A 352 -22.19 17.43 43.38
C THR A 352 -23.59 18.01 43.46
N GLU A 353 -24.62 17.16 43.39
CA GLU A 353 -25.87 17.29 44.15
C GLU A 353 -26.74 16.05 43.96
N ILE A 354 -26.45 14.96 44.70
CA ILE A 354 -27.48 14.00 45.16
C ILE A 354 -27.18 13.70 46.63
N GLN A 355 -28.20 13.95 47.46
CA GLN A 355 -28.18 13.80 48.91
C GLN A 355 -27.75 12.38 49.37
N PRO A 356 -27.14 12.29 50.57
CA PRO A 356 -26.38 11.12 50.97
C PRO A 356 -27.26 9.95 51.41
N ARG A 357 -27.04 8.79 50.79
CA ARG A 357 -27.28 7.50 51.46
C ARG A 357 -25.95 6.99 52.00
N THR A 358 -25.82 6.97 53.32
CA THR A 358 -24.74 6.38 54.07
C THR A 358 -24.52 4.91 53.69
N THR A 359 -23.45 4.61 53.00
CA THR A 359 -22.75 3.33 53.03
C THR A 359 -21.28 3.63 52.81
N THR A 360 -20.45 3.18 53.72
CA THR A 360 -18.99 3.13 53.66
C THR A 360 -18.55 2.47 52.35
N ALA A 361 -18.12 3.28 51.38
CA ALA A 361 -17.47 2.81 50.16
C ALA A 361 -16.18 3.62 49.96
N GLU A 362 -15.12 2.91 49.74
CA GLU A 362 -13.85 3.45 49.34
C GLU A 362 -14.01 4.37 48.11
N ASP A 363 -13.28 5.47 48.08
CA ASP A 363 -13.23 6.52 47.05
C ASP A 363 -13.24 5.93 45.63
N THR A 364 -14.40 5.83 45.00
CA THR A 364 -14.51 5.57 43.57
C THR A 364 -14.44 6.90 42.83
N GLY A 365 -13.23 7.35 42.54
CA GLY A 365 -13.01 8.44 41.59
C GLY A 365 -13.63 8.16 40.22
N ASP A 366 -13.86 9.21 39.43
CA ASP A 366 -14.44 9.12 38.06
C ASP A 366 -13.61 8.31 37.06
N PHE A 367 -12.54 7.65 37.54
CA PHE A 367 -11.61 6.86 36.77
C PHE A 367 -11.52 5.43 37.29
N TRP A 368 -11.50 4.46 36.35
CA TRP A 368 -11.19 3.07 36.70
C TRP A 368 -10.31 2.44 35.64
N GLN A 369 -9.55 1.44 36.04
CA GLN A 369 -8.59 0.73 35.19
C GLN A 369 -9.16 -0.64 34.81
N LEU A 370 -9.17 -0.96 33.51
CA LEU A 370 -9.56 -2.26 32.99
C LEU A 370 -8.30 -3.06 32.64
N HIS A 371 -8.21 -4.26 33.22
CA HIS A 371 -7.07 -5.19 33.03
C HIS A 371 -5.69 -4.55 33.23
N ASN A 372 -5.61 -3.54 34.08
CA ASN A 372 -4.38 -2.77 34.32
C ASN A 372 -3.71 -2.28 33.01
N THR A 373 -4.49 -1.99 32.00
CA THR A 373 -4.04 -1.59 30.66
C THR A 373 -4.74 -0.35 30.15
N TYR A 374 -6.06 -0.27 30.36
CA TYR A 374 -6.86 0.85 29.87
C TYR A 374 -7.46 1.63 31.04
N ILE A 375 -7.37 2.95 30.96
CA ILE A 375 -8.03 3.86 31.90
C ILE A 375 -9.33 4.31 31.26
N PHE A 376 -10.43 4.13 32.00
CA PHE A 376 -11.76 4.58 31.62
C PHE A 376 -12.09 5.86 32.40
N ALA A 377 -12.57 6.88 31.70
CA ALA A 377 -13.01 8.12 32.28
C ALA A 377 -14.42 8.45 31.78
N GLN A 378 -15.34 8.70 32.71
CA GLN A 378 -16.67 9.16 32.38
C GLN A 378 -16.63 10.68 32.10
N THR A 379 -17.33 11.10 31.03
CA THR A 379 -17.50 12.50 30.68
C THR A 379 -18.99 12.84 30.55
N SER A 380 -19.33 14.13 30.57
CA SER A 380 -20.71 14.56 30.35
C SER A 380 -21.30 14.15 28.98
N THR A 381 -20.44 13.81 28.01
CA THR A 381 -20.85 13.48 26.64
C THR A 381 -20.63 12.01 26.28
N GLY A 382 -20.16 11.16 27.24
CA GLY A 382 -19.91 9.75 26.99
C GLY A 382 -18.75 9.18 27.81
N LEU A 383 -17.99 8.27 27.20
CA LEU A 383 -16.90 7.53 27.82
C LEU A 383 -15.61 7.78 27.05
N ILE A 384 -14.51 8.03 27.76
CA ILE A 384 -13.16 8.07 27.20
C ILE A 384 -12.40 6.84 27.68
N ILE A 385 -11.69 6.21 26.76
CA ILE A 385 -10.82 5.04 27.00
C ILE A 385 -9.41 5.45 26.60
N ILE A 386 -8.45 5.32 27.52
CA ILE A 386 -7.06 5.72 27.33
C ILE A 386 -6.17 4.50 27.52
N ASP A 387 -5.30 4.20 26.55
CA ASP A 387 -4.24 3.19 26.72
C ASP A 387 -3.11 3.79 27.56
N GLN A 388 -2.91 3.28 28.78
CA GLN A 388 -1.93 3.83 29.74
C GLN A 388 -0.49 3.74 29.25
N HIS A 389 -0.11 2.65 28.55
CA HIS A 389 1.22 2.46 28.02
C HIS A 389 1.49 3.48 26.90
N VAL A 390 0.60 3.55 25.93
CA VAL A 390 0.71 4.44 24.77
C VAL A 390 0.62 5.92 25.17
N ALA A 391 -0.17 6.24 26.20
CA ALA A 391 -0.23 7.57 26.80
C ALA A 391 1.12 7.98 27.41
N HIS A 392 1.70 7.11 28.23
CA HIS A 392 2.98 7.41 28.87
C HIS A 392 4.13 7.47 27.85
N GLU A 393 4.11 6.63 26.82
CA GLU A 393 5.05 6.69 25.70
C GLU A 393 5.03 8.09 25.03
N ARG A 394 3.85 8.67 24.77
CA ARG A 394 3.72 10.03 24.20
C ARG A 394 4.29 11.08 25.13
N ILE A 395 3.94 11.02 26.41
CA ILE A 395 4.43 11.96 27.42
C ILE A 395 5.96 11.95 27.49
N LEU A 396 6.56 10.76 27.56
CA LEU A 396 8.00 10.61 27.61
C LEU A 396 8.67 11.11 26.33
N TYR A 397 8.13 10.76 25.18
CA TYR A 397 8.69 11.19 23.89
C TYR A 397 8.73 12.73 23.78
N GLU A 398 7.64 13.42 24.08
CA GLU A 398 7.62 14.89 24.03
C GLU A 398 8.49 15.53 25.11
N SER A 399 8.56 14.95 26.30
CA SER A 399 9.45 15.39 27.37
C SER A 399 10.93 15.31 26.95
N ILE A 400 11.34 14.20 26.34
CA ILE A 400 12.70 13.97 25.84
C ILE A 400 13.03 14.92 24.69
N MET A 401 12.13 15.07 23.71
CA MET A 401 12.37 15.88 22.52
C MET A 401 12.42 17.38 22.80
N ASN A 402 11.59 17.86 23.74
CA ASN A 402 11.49 19.27 24.07
C ASN A 402 12.51 19.74 25.13
N ASN A 403 13.43 18.86 25.58
CA ASN A 403 14.36 19.12 26.69
C ASN A 403 13.66 19.67 27.96
N ARG A 404 12.34 19.47 28.09
CA ARG A 404 11.54 19.91 29.24
C ARG A 404 11.66 18.96 30.43
N GLY A 405 12.22 17.77 30.21
CA GLY A 405 12.50 16.80 31.25
C GLY A 405 13.86 17.08 31.88
N SER A 406 13.87 17.51 33.16
CA SER A 406 15.07 17.37 33.99
C SER A 406 15.46 15.89 34.00
N SER A 407 16.71 15.57 33.75
CA SER A 407 17.24 14.23 34.02
C SER A 407 17.27 13.99 35.55
N GLN A 408 16.93 12.78 35.96
CA GLN A 408 16.99 12.37 37.36
C GLN A 408 18.19 11.45 37.60
N HIS A 409 18.93 11.69 38.68
CA HIS A 409 19.95 10.75 39.13
C HIS A 409 19.29 9.59 39.86
N LEU A 410 19.68 8.38 39.48
CA LEU A 410 19.21 7.18 40.13
C LEU A 410 19.86 7.04 41.52
N LEU A 411 19.06 6.81 42.56
CA LEU A 411 19.58 6.50 43.90
C LEU A 411 20.44 5.20 43.89
N PHE A 412 20.10 4.26 43.03
CA PHE A 412 20.84 3.02 42.81
C PHE A 412 21.15 2.92 41.32
N PRO A 413 22.40 3.17 40.90
CA PRO A 413 22.82 3.04 39.52
C PRO A 413 22.62 1.61 39.00
N ILE A 414 22.17 1.49 37.73
CA ILE A 414 21.91 0.20 37.10
C ILE A 414 23.12 -0.21 36.27
N THR A 415 23.67 -1.40 36.56
CA THR A 415 24.77 -1.96 35.79
C THR A 415 24.25 -2.92 34.72
N ILE A 416 24.71 -2.74 33.49
CA ILE A 416 24.40 -3.62 32.34
C ILE A 416 25.70 -4.10 31.69
N GLU A 417 25.73 -5.36 31.28
CA GLU A 417 26.83 -5.94 30.52
C GLU A 417 26.38 -6.13 29.07
N LEU A 418 27.16 -5.60 28.14
CA LEU A 418 26.85 -5.58 26.72
C LEU A 418 27.61 -6.66 25.95
N THR A 419 26.99 -7.20 24.93
CA THR A 419 27.67 -7.99 23.89
C THR A 419 28.59 -7.09 23.06
N PRO A 420 29.58 -7.65 22.33
CA PRO A 420 30.48 -6.86 21.48
C PRO A 420 29.72 -5.98 20.44
N ASP A 421 28.62 -6.49 19.89
CA ASP A 421 27.84 -5.76 18.90
C ASP A 421 27.02 -4.63 19.55
N GLU A 422 26.43 -4.87 20.73
CA GLU A 422 25.72 -3.84 21.50
C GLU A 422 26.66 -2.74 21.97
N TYR A 423 27.90 -3.08 22.37
CA TYR A 423 28.87 -2.08 22.75
C TYR A 423 29.27 -1.16 21.58
N ARG A 424 29.40 -1.72 20.36
CA ARG A 424 29.64 -0.92 19.16
C ARG A 424 28.50 0.04 18.88
N ILE A 425 27.25 -0.42 19.07
CA ILE A 425 26.05 0.43 18.89
C ILE A 425 26.05 1.55 19.93
N TYR A 426 26.41 1.24 21.17
CA TYR A 426 26.58 2.25 22.24
C TYR A 426 27.59 3.31 21.83
N GLU A 427 28.80 2.92 21.39
CA GLU A 427 29.83 3.88 20.95
C GLU A 427 29.34 4.80 19.85
N MET A 428 28.54 4.29 18.89
CA MET A 428 27.98 5.08 17.78
C MET A 428 26.86 6.02 18.20
N THR A 429 26.15 5.73 19.29
CA THR A 429 24.94 6.47 19.70
C THR A 429 25.11 7.24 21.02
N ARG A 430 26.25 7.09 21.70
CA ARG A 430 26.54 7.64 23.03
C ARG A 430 26.21 9.14 23.16
N ASP A 431 26.67 9.94 22.21
CA ASP A 431 26.49 11.39 22.26
C ASP A 431 25.02 11.79 22.09
N ASN A 432 24.31 11.12 21.19
CA ASN A 432 22.88 11.33 21.01
C ASN A 432 22.06 10.90 22.24
N LEU A 433 22.42 9.77 22.87
CA LEU A 433 21.77 9.29 24.10
C LEU A 433 21.97 10.27 25.26
N LYS A 434 23.17 10.84 25.39
CA LYS A 434 23.47 11.87 26.37
C LYS A 434 22.63 13.13 26.17
N GLU A 435 22.49 13.59 24.94
CA GLU A 435 21.64 14.73 24.60
C GLU A 435 20.15 14.47 24.86
N LEU A 436 19.71 13.22 24.83
CA LEU A 436 18.35 12.78 25.18
C LEU A 436 18.16 12.49 26.67
N GLY A 437 19.16 12.79 27.52
CA GLY A 437 19.06 12.71 28.97
C GLY A 437 19.41 11.35 29.58
N ILE A 438 20.11 10.46 28.84
CA ILE A 438 20.61 9.19 29.36
C ILE A 438 22.13 9.23 29.41
N GLU A 439 22.71 9.20 30.62
CA GLU A 439 24.14 9.15 30.77
C GLU A 439 24.64 7.78 31.26
N PHE A 440 25.63 7.29 30.54
CA PHE A 440 26.31 6.03 30.83
C PHE A 440 27.75 6.31 31.30
N LYS A 441 28.18 5.61 32.34
CA LYS A 441 29.58 5.56 32.80
C LYS A 441 30.15 4.20 32.45
N GLU A 442 31.31 4.17 31.83
CA GLU A 442 32.02 2.94 31.53
C GLU A 442 32.71 2.44 32.80
N PHE A 443 32.36 1.23 33.24
CA PHE A 443 32.94 0.60 34.41
C PHE A 443 34.05 -0.41 34.05
N SER A 444 33.85 -1.13 32.96
CA SER A 444 34.85 -2.04 32.37
C SER A 444 34.62 -2.14 30.85
N ALA A 445 35.43 -2.91 30.14
CA ALA A 445 35.46 -2.98 28.68
C ALA A 445 34.10 -3.12 27.99
N ARG A 446 33.08 -3.68 28.64
CA ARG A 446 31.71 -3.84 28.10
C ARG A 446 30.61 -3.68 29.15
N THR A 447 30.99 -3.20 30.34
CA THR A 447 30.03 -2.98 31.42
C THR A 447 29.76 -1.49 31.55
N LEU A 448 28.52 -1.10 31.40
CA LEU A 448 28.05 0.26 31.55
C LEU A 448 27.26 0.42 32.85
N VAL A 449 27.41 1.56 33.47
CA VAL A 449 26.64 1.99 34.64
C VAL A 449 25.77 3.17 34.23
N ILE A 450 24.48 3.05 34.41
CA ILE A 450 23.51 4.10 34.15
C ILE A 450 23.18 4.76 35.47
N ASP A 451 23.48 6.03 35.63
CA ASP A 451 23.17 6.81 36.81
C ASP A 451 22.20 7.95 36.58
N THR A 452 21.92 8.27 35.31
CA THR A 452 21.05 9.36 34.93
C THR A 452 20.07 8.90 33.85
N LEU A 453 18.79 9.16 34.06
CA LEU A 453 17.67 8.85 33.14
C LEU A 453 16.76 10.07 32.97
N PRO A 454 15.93 10.15 31.91
CA PRO A 454 14.87 11.13 31.81
C PRO A 454 13.97 11.10 33.05
N ALA A 455 13.52 12.26 33.54
CA ALA A 455 12.67 12.34 34.70
C ALA A 455 11.37 11.50 34.54
N ASP A 456 10.84 11.04 35.68
CA ASP A 456 9.62 10.23 35.76
C ASP A 456 9.68 8.85 35.11
N THR A 457 10.87 8.34 34.81
CA THR A 457 11.07 6.97 34.34
C THR A 457 11.34 6.02 35.51
N LYS A 458 10.61 4.89 35.54
CA LYS A 458 10.87 3.78 36.45
C LYS A 458 11.41 2.62 35.59
N VAL A 459 12.74 2.45 35.58
CA VAL A 459 13.40 1.48 34.71
C VAL A 459 14.05 0.43 35.58
N THR A 460 13.86 -0.83 35.22
CA THR A 460 14.53 -1.98 35.81
C THR A 460 15.69 -2.44 34.93
N ARG A 461 16.55 -3.33 35.44
CA ARG A 461 17.61 -3.93 34.64
C ARG A 461 17.07 -4.72 33.46
N GLU A 462 15.93 -5.37 33.63
CA GLU A 462 15.25 -6.15 32.57
C GLU A 462 14.73 -5.25 31.44
N ASP A 463 14.26 -4.05 31.76
CA ASP A 463 13.80 -3.08 30.75
C ASP A 463 14.93 -2.60 29.82
N LEU A 464 16.15 -2.65 30.30
CA LEU A 464 17.36 -2.27 29.56
C LEU A 464 18.00 -3.45 28.80
N GLN A 465 17.57 -4.68 29.07
CA GLN A 465 18.03 -5.83 28.29
C GLN A 465 17.53 -5.69 26.84
N GLY A 466 18.45 -5.85 25.87
CA GLY A 466 18.15 -5.71 24.45
C GLY A 466 17.89 -4.27 23.97
N PHE A 467 18.08 -3.24 24.82
CA PHE A 467 17.94 -1.84 24.43
C PHE A 467 18.84 -1.47 23.25
N PHE A 468 20.13 -1.80 23.35
CA PHE A 468 21.08 -1.53 22.25
C PHE A 468 20.86 -2.43 21.04
N SER A 469 20.38 -3.65 21.22
CA SER A 469 19.99 -4.53 20.13
C SER A 469 18.82 -3.94 19.31
N GLU A 470 17.84 -3.34 20.00
CA GLU A 470 16.72 -2.65 19.36
C GLU A 470 17.17 -1.38 18.62
N ILE A 471 18.05 -0.56 19.23
CA ILE A 471 18.67 0.58 18.56
C ILE A 471 19.43 0.10 17.31
N GLY A 472 20.16 -0.99 17.37
CA GLY A 472 20.87 -1.57 16.23
C GLY A 472 19.95 -1.97 15.08
N SER A 473 18.72 -2.40 15.38
CA SER A 473 17.72 -2.75 14.38
C SER A 473 17.25 -1.55 13.53
N LEU A 474 17.44 -0.32 14.00
CA LEU A 474 17.16 0.92 13.26
C LEU A 474 18.13 1.14 12.07
N GLY A 475 19.27 0.45 12.02
CA GLY A 475 20.26 0.57 10.95
C GLY A 475 20.75 2.01 10.79
N LYS A 476 20.62 2.59 9.59
CA LYS A 476 21.04 3.98 9.32
C LYS A 476 20.26 5.04 10.10
N LEU A 477 19.08 4.72 10.62
CA LEU A 477 18.24 5.64 11.38
C LEU A 477 18.68 5.79 12.83
N MET A 478 19.59 4.93 13.36
CA MET A 478 20.07 4.97 14.74
C MET A 478 20.76 6.30 15.11
N ASN A 479 21.22 7.07 14.13
CA ASN A 479 21.81 8.38 14.34
C ASN A 479 20.79 9.54 14.36
N GLN A 480 19.49 9.24 14.15
CA GLN A 480 18.43 10.24 14.23
C GLN A 480 17.87 10.30 15.65
N LYS A 481 17.96 11.48 16.29
CA LYS A 481 17.47 11.70 17.66
C LYS A 481 15.99 11.34 17.82
N THR A 482 15.17 11.62 16.82
CA THR A 482 13.73 11.28 16.82
C THR A 482 13.47 9.78 16.93
N GLU A 483 14.25 8.95 16.24
CA GLU A 483 14.10 7.49 16.30
C GLU A 483 14.63 6.93 17.63
N LEU A 484 15.75 7.46 18.12
CA LEU A 484 16.26 7.10 19.45
C LEU A 484 15.27 7.48 20.55
N ALA A 485 14.69 8.68 20.50
CA ALA A 485 13.68 9.14 21.46
C ALA A 485 12.44 8.22 21.47
N LYS A 486 12.02 7.68 20.33
CA LYS A 486 10.92 6.69 20.27
C LYS A 486 11.27 5.40 20.98
N VAL A 487 12.46 4.84 20.74
CA VAL A 487 12.93 3.61 21.43
C VAL A 487 13.02 3.84 22.94
N ILE A 488 13.58 4.97 23.36
CA ILE A 488 13.67 5.34 24.77
C ILE A 488 12.28 5.43 25.40
N ALA A 489 11.36 6.19 24.80
CA ALA A 489 10.00 6.38 25.28
C ALA A 489 9.24 5.06 25.39
N CYS A 490 9.32 4.20 24.39
CA CYS A 490 8.66 2.90 24.37
C CYS A 490 9.19 1.96 25.48
N ARG A 491 10.51 1.90 25.67
CA ARG A 491 11.13 1.04 26.68
C ARG A 491 10.88 1.51 28.11
N MET A 492 10.83 2.82 28.32
CA MET A 492 10.70 3.42 29.65
C MET A 492 9.24 3.76 30.03
N ALA A 493 8.28 3.50 29.14
CA ALA A 493 6.87 3.71 29.44
C ALA A 493 6.32 2.69 30.44
N ILE A 494 5.27 3.10 31.18
CA ILE A 494 4.45 2.23 32.02
C ILE A 494 4.04 1.00 31.22
N LYS A 495 4.24 -0.20 31.78
CA LYS A 495 3.92 -1.44 31.06
C LYS A 495 2.42 -1.74 31.08
N ALA A 496 1.93 -2.39 30.02
CA ALA A 496 0.61 -3.01 30.05
C ALA A 496 0.56 -4.06 31.18
N GLY A 497 -0.53 -4.05 31.97
CA GLY A 497 -0.68 -4.92 33.14
C GLY A 497 -0.21 -4.29 34.47
N GLN A 498 0.38 -3.09 34.46
CA GLN A 498 0.76 -2.38 35.67
C GLN A 498 -0.47 -1.67 36.28
N LYS A 499 -0.74 -1.99 37.56
CA LYS A 499 -1.82 -1.32 38.31
C LYS A 499 -1.42 0.11 38.67
N LEU A 500 -2.30 1.06 38.40
CA LEU A 500 -2.17 2.46 38.77
C LEU A 500 -3.18 2.80 39.86
N SER A 501 -2.78 3.64 40.81
CA SER A 501 -3.70 4.28 41.75
C SER A 501 -4.47 5.41 41.08
N VAL A 502 -5.60 5.86 41.68
CA VAL A 502 -6.40 6.95 41.13
C VAL A 502 -5.57 8.22 40.93
N PRO A 503 -4.69 8.65 41.88
CA PRO A 503 -3.83 9.81 41.68
C PRO A 503 -2.81 9.61 40.54
N GLU A 504 -2.28 8.40 40.32
CA GLU A 504 -1.38 8.12 39.21
C GLU A 504 -2.12 8.16 37.87
N MET A 505 -3.34 7.66 37.81
CA MET A 505 -4.19 7.77 36.61
C MET A 505 -4.49 9.22 36.26
N GLN A 506 -4.89 10.03 37.25
CA GLN A 506 -5.14 11.46 37.08
C GLN A 506 -3.90 12.19 36.55
N ASN A 507 -2.74 11.96 37.18
CA ASN A 507 -1.48 12.58 36.74
C ASN A 507 -1.11 12.20 35.30
N LEU A 508 -1.33 10.93 34.93
CA LEU A 508 -1.07 10.46 33.57
C LEU A 508 -1.99 11.17 32.55
N ILE A 509 -3.27 11.34 32.89
CA ILE A 509 -4.25 12.03 32.03
C ILE A 509 -3.89 13.51 31.88
N ASP A 510 -3.61 14.21 33.00
CA ASP A 510 -3.26 15.62 32.97
C ASP A 510 -2.01 15.89 32.12
N ARG A 511 -0.99 15.06 32.28
CA ARG A 511 0.25 15.15 31.49
C ARG A 511 0.03 14.81 30.01
N LEU A 512 -0.81 13.83 29.72
CA LEU A 512 -1.16 13.48 28.33
C LEU A 512 -1.81 14.65 27.62
N PHE A 513 -2.78 15.28 28.23
CA PHE A 513 -3.48 16.42 27.62
C PHE A 513 -2.65 17.71 27.62
N ALA A 514 -1.54 17.77 28.35
CA ALA A 514 -0.54 18.82 28.24
C ALA A 514 0.47 18.62 27.08
N CYS A 515 0.44 17.47 26.39
CA CYS A 515 1.25 17.20 25.20
C CYS A 515 0.72 17.97 23.97
N GLU A 516 1.61 18.25 23.02
CA GLU A 516 1.23 18.86 21.73
C GLU A 516 0.29 17.96 20.90
N ASN A 517 0.47 16.64 21.01
CA ASN A 517 -0.32 15.65 20.29
C ASN A 517 -0.88 14.54 21.20
N PRO A 518 -1.90 14.82 22.04
CA PRO A 518 -2.36 13.88 23.07
C PRO A 518 -3.13 12.66 22.51
N PHE A 519 -3.49 12.66 21.24
CA PHE A 519 -4.38 11.63 20.66
C PHE A 519 -3.64 10.51 19.91
N ILE A 520 -2.37 10.74 19.56
CA ILE A 520 -1.59 9.82 18.73
C ILE A 520 -0.18 9.65 19.32
N CYS A 521 0.29 8.42 19.48
CA CYS A 521 1.66 8.13 19.95
C CYS A 521 2.72 8.44 18.88
N PRO A 522 4.03 8.46 19.23
CA PRO A 522 5.11 8.67 18.26
C PRO A 522 5.16 7.65 17.11
N HIS A 523 4.55 6.48 17.30
CA HIS A 523 4.44 5.41 16.30
C HIS A 523 3.13 5.49 15.48
N GLY A 524 2.24 6.47 15.76
CA GLY A 524 0.97 6.67 15.06
C GLY A 524 -0.22 5.88 15.61
N ARG A 525 -0.11 5.22 16.78
CA ARG A 525 -1.22 4.52 17.43
C ARG A 525 -2.15 5.50 18.13
N PRO A 526 -3.49 5.30 18.11
CA PRO A 526 -4.42 6.09 18.90
C PRO A 526 -4.17 5.85 20.40
N ILE A 527 -4.14 6.93 21.17
CA ILE A 527 -3.99 6.92 22.62
C ILE A 527 -5.36 6.92 23.29
N VAL A 528 -6.29 7.70 22.72
CA VAL A 528 -7.60 7.99 23.30
C VAL A 528 -8.69 7.57 22.34
N ILE A 529 -9.67 6.81 22.86
CA ILE A 529 -10.90 6.45 22.14
C ILE A 529 -12.07 7.10 22.91
N LYS A 530 -12.96 7.79 22.19
CA LYS A 530 -14.19 8.36 22.74
C LYS A 530 -15.39 7.58 22.23
N ILE A 531 -16.29 7.20 23.14
CA ILE A 531 -17.59 6.60 22.84
C ILE A 531 -18.64 7.60 23.32
N SER A 532 -19.40 8.21 22.40
CA SER A 532 -20.45 9.16 22.75
C SER A 532 -21.68 8.46 23.36
N LEU A 533 -22.50 9.21 24.10
CA LEU A 533 -23.80 8.70 24.55
C LEU A 533 -24.71 8.35 23.38
N ASP A 534 -24.64 9.08 22.27
CA ASP A 534 -25.42 8.78 21.06
C ASP A 534 -24.98 7.47 20.42
N ASP A 535 -23.67 7.16 20.38
CA ASP A 535 -23.17 5.87 19.92
C ASP A 535 -23.67 4.73 20.79
N LEU A 536 -23.73 4.94 22.11
CA LEU A 536 -24.27 3.96 23.06
C LEU A 536 -25.77 3.80 22.86
N ASN A 537 -26.53 4.88 22.78
CA ASN A 537 -27.97 4.86 22.55
C ASN A 537 -28.31 4.13 21.23
N GLN A 538 -27.62 4.45 20.15
CA GLN A 538 -27.81 3.79 18.87
C GLN A 538 -27.54 2.27 18.94
N ARG A 539 -26.50 1.85 19.65
CA ARG A 539 -26.16 0.42 19.83
C ARG A 539 -27.17 -0.34 20.67
N PHE A 540 -27.82 0.35 21.61
CA PHE A 540 -28.89 -0.23 22.43
C PHE A 540 -30.29 -0.04 21.84
N GLY A 541 -30.40 0.57 20.64
CA GLY A 541 -31.70 0.78 19.97
C GLY A 541 -32.57 1.85 20.65
N ARG A 542 -31.95 2.87 21.29
CA ARG A 542 -32.62 3.97 21.96
C ARG A 542 -32.45 5.28 21.20
#